data_0d2dceb1f781681fedcd69d863aebe4c
#
_entry.id   0d2dceb1f781681fedcd69d863aebe4c
#
_cell.length_a   1.000
_cell.length_b   1.000
_cell.length_c   1.000
_cell.angle_alpha   90.00
_cell.angle_beta   90.00
_cell.angle_gamma   90.00
#
_symmetry.space_group_name_H-M   'P 1'
#
loop_
_entity.id
_entity.type
_entity.pdbx_description
1 polymer ?
#
loop_
_entity_poly.entity_id
_entity_poly.type
_entity_poly.pdbx_seq_one_letter_code
_entity_poly.pdbx_strand_id
1 'polypeptide(L)'
;MNLSKKLLFMALASCAALPAVAKDAQVGTGETDGYQLVWQDLFDDSELRPDRWNIEVNGSGGGNNELQFYTDRKSNVRLGDDGKGNHCLILTAVREVYSGKQFTSGRINSKNKVAFTHGKVEAAIRLPKTANGLWPAFWMMGNDFDQVGWPKCGETDIMEFGHIDGINRGVQDRYFNGACHWGQSWNNHPNYARAVTYDYSLQDGEFHIYTCIWDQNRIAMYVDLDKHPDAKPYYEMTIPATGDTGAPGYYFHKENFILFNLAVGGNFPNIGDAADITALNNGNGNQASMYVNYVKVYQKGTADESLNTLSPGDSQGGDNNQGGGNQGGGNQGGGSQGGNESQYVCDPALSNTTSVGKLYDVVLLDGAGVESLRAAGKTVQDLRMDNANRFFYIWENTFAEADQSYPGVEMHTDGYTSLDVTNVGWSGAGFCIVNAAADFRHFT
;
A
#
# COMPACT_ATOMS: atom_id res chain seq x y z
N MET A 1 -16.38 -64.11 -42.05
CA MET A 1 -15.17 -63.27 -42.04
C MET A 1 -15.66 -61.83 -42.19
N ASN A 2 -15.90 -61.13 -41.10
CA ASN A 2 -16.33 -59.74 -41.07
C ASN A 2 -15.43 -58.95 -40.13
N LEU A 3 -14.58 -58.06 -40.70
CA LEU A 3 -13.75 -57.15 -39.97
C LEU A 3 -14.59 -55.91 -39.58
N SER A 4 -14.80 -55.74 -38.29
CA SER A 4 -15.38 -54.52 -37.75
C SER A 4 -14.26 -53.47 -37.56
N LYS A 5 -14.32 -52.37 -38.31
CA LYS A 5 -13.49 -51.18 -38.11
C LYS A 5 -14.06 -50.36 -36.93
N LYS A 6 -13.30 -50.27 -35.86
CA LYS A 6 -13.57 -49.30 -34.78
C LYS A 6 -12.99 -47.96 -35.18
N LEU A 7 -13.86 -46.97 -35.39
CA LEU A 7 -13.48 -45.57 -35.51
C LEU A 7 -13.20 -45.01 -34.10
N LEU A 8 -11.98 -44.55 -33.90
CA LEU A 8 -11.58 -43.81 -32.70
C LEU A 8 -11.83 -42.33 -32.95
N PHE A 9 -12.85 -41.77 -32.31
CA PHE A 9 -13.05 -40.33 -32.28
C PHE A 9 -12.06 -39.70 -31.25
N MET A 10 -11.05 -39.00 -31.72
CA MET A 10 -10.30 -38.04 -30.94
C MET A 10 -11.10 -36.75 -30.83
N ALA A 11 -11.64 -36.47 -29.65
CA ALA A 11 -12.16 -35.15 -29.34
C ALA A 11 -10.98 -34.22 -29.07
N LEU A 12 -10.67 -33.34 -30.01
CA LEU A 12 -9.82 -32.17 -29.70
C LEU A 12 -10.65 -31.22 -28.86
N ALA A 13 -10.32 -31.15 -27.55
CA ALA A 13 -10.75 -30.05 -26.71
C ALA A 13 -9.95 -28.82 -27.13
N SER A 14 -10.51 -27.96 -27.93
CA SER A 14 -9.98 -26.62 -28.15
C SER A 14 -10.24 -25.82 -26.89
N CYS A 15 -9.20 -25.65 -26.05
CA CYS A 15 -9.17 -24.63 -25.03
C CYS A 15 -9.19 -23.28 -25.76
N ALA A 16 -10.36 -22.69 -25.91
CA ALA A 16 -10.47 -21.28 -26.24
C ALA A 16 -9.99 -20.50 -25.04
N ALA A 17 -8.75 -20.01 -25.11
CA ALA A 17 -8.29 -18.99 -24.20
C ALA A 17 -9.20 -17.77 -24.41
N LEU A 18 -10.02 -17.46 -23.41
CA LEU A 18 -10.72 -16.18 -23.35
C LEU A 18 -9.64 -15.10 -23.36
N PRO A 19 -9.78 -14.06 -24.19
CA PRO A 19 -8.83 -12.96 -24.16
C PRO A 19 -8.89 -12.32 -22.78
N ALA A 20 -7.74 -12.24 -22.09
CA ALA A 20 -7.61 -11.37 -20.93
C ALA A 20 -8.09 -10.00 -21.37
N VAL A 21 -9.12 -9.49 -20.70
CA VAL A 21 -9.61 -8.12 -20.93
C VAL A 21 -8.42 -7.23 -20.63
N ALA A 22 -7.91 -6.58 -21.65
CA ALA A 22 -6.84 -5.61 -21.47
C ALA A 22 -7.33 -4.55 -20.47
N LYS A 23 -6.64 -4.42 -19.36
CA LYS A 23 -6.88 -3.38 -18.34
C LYS A 23 -6.42 -2.00 -18.83
N ASP A 24 -6.35 -1.80 -20.13
CA ASP A 24 -5.98 -0.53 -20.73
C ASP A 24 -7.13 0.46 -20.55
N ALA A 25 -6.86 1.49 -19.75
CA ALA A 25 -7.80 2.57 -19.52
C ALA A 25 -8.18 3.22 -20.85
N GLN A 26 -9.46 3.21 -21.20
CA GLN A 26 -9.98 4.12 -22.20
C GLN A 26 -9.79 5.54 -21.68
N VAL A 27 -9.06 6.35 -22.44
CA VAL A 27 -8.92 7.78 -22.16
C VAL A 27 -10.30 8.39 -22.37
N GLY A 28 -10.95 8.81 -21.28
CA GLY A 28 -12.20 9.54 -21.34
C GLY A 28 -11.98 10.90 -21.99
N THR A 29 -13.00 11.43 -22.62
CA THR A 29 -12.99 12.80 -23.16
C THR A 29 -13.46 13.80 -22.09
N GLY A 30 -13.02 15.05 -22.15
CA GLY A 30 -13.45 16.10 -21.24
C GLY A 30 -12.62 16.20 -19.96
N GLU A 31 -13.22 15.99 -18.79
CA GLU A 31 -12.56 16.14 -17.48
C GLU A 31 -11.30 15.28 -17.29
N THR A 32 -11.16 14.21 -18.06
CA THR A 32 -10.02 13.30 -18.01
C THR A 32 -8.98 13.54 -19.10
N ASP A 33 -9.18 14.53 -19.97
CA ASP A 33 -8.26 14.80 -21.07
C ASP A 33 -6.88 15.28 -20.59
N GLY A 34 -5.85 14.79 -21.26
CA GLY A 34 -4.45 15.14 -21.00
C GLY A 34 -3.81 14.38 -19.84
N TYR A 35 -4.52 13.59 -19.07
CA TYR A 35 -3.96 12.78 -18.01
C TYR A 35 -3.22 11.54 -18.56
N GLN A 36 -2.00 11.33 -18.06
CA GLN A 36 -1.17 10.15 -18.36
C GLN A 36 -1.04 9.31 -17.09
N LEU A 37 -1.09 7.99 -17.23
CA LEU A 37 -0.85 7.08 -16.13
C LEU A 37 0.60 7.23 -15.63
N VAL A 38 0.77 7.57 -14.35
CA VAL A 38 2.10 7.73 -13.74
C VAL A 38 2.40 6.67 -12.69
N TRP A 39 1.37 6.08 -12.08
CA TRP A 39 1.51 4.99 -11.13
C TRP A 39 0.24 4.13 -11.06
N GLN A 40 0.42 2.85 -10.78
CA GLN A 40 -0.69 1.94 -10.54
C GLN A 40 -0.32 0.78 -9.64
N ASP A 41 -1.33 0.25 -8.95
CA ASP A 41 -1.31 -1.10 -8.39
C ASP A 41 -2.53 -1.88 -8.88
N LEU A 42 -2.27 -2.98 -9.56
CA LEU A 42 -3.30 -3.88 -10.10
C LEU A 42 -3.66 -5.00 -9.13
N PHE A 43 -2.98 -5.05 -7.99
CA PHE A 43 -3.11 -6.08 -6.97
C PHE A 43 -3.03 -7.51 -7.52
N ASP A 44 -2.20 -7.71 -8.55
CA ASP A 44 -2.01 -8.98 -9.26
C ASP A 44 -0.77 -9.77 -8.79
N ASP A 45 -0.04 -9.24 -7.83
CA ASP A 45 1.05 -9.94 -7.13
C ASP A 45 0.50 -11.08 -6.24
N SER A 46 1.37 -12.00 -5.81
CA SER A 46 1.00 -13.07 -4.89
C SER A 46 0.74 -12.59 -3.45
N GLU A 47 1.34 -11.48 -3.06
CA GLU A 47 1.21 -10.84 -1.76
C GLU A 47 1.23 -9.32 -1.90
N LEU A 48 0.67 -8.62 -0.89
CA LEU A 48 0.66 -7.16 -0.87
C LEU A 48 2.09 -6.62 -0.82
N ARG A 49 2.40 -5.71 -1.72
CA ARG A 49 3.73 -5.12 -1.89
C ARG A 49 4.11 -4.24 -0.69
N PRO A 50 5.14 -4.62 0.09
CA PRO A 50 5.54 -3.85 1.27
C PRO A 50 6.22 -2.51 0.92
N ASP A 51 6.70 -2.33 -0.30
CA ASP A 51 7.22 -1.07 -0.83
C ASP A 51 6.12 -0.09 -1.27
N ARG A 52 4.86 -0.53 -1.33
CA ARG A 52 3.71 0.29 -1.69
C ARG A 52 2.73 0.49 -0.54
N TRP A 53 2.57 -0.51 0.31
CA TRP A 53 1.52 -0.54 1.32
C TRP A 53 2.02 -0.87 2.73
N ASN A 54 1.44 -0.22 3.70
CA ASN A 54 1.46 -0.60 5.11
C ASN A 54 0.13 -1.27 5.44
N ILE A 55 0.16 -2.34 6.23
CA ILE A 55 -1.05 -2.92 6.83
C ILE A 55 -1.14 -2.38 8.26
N GLU A 56 -2.27 -1.77 8.60
CA GLU A 56 -2.48 -1.27 9.95
C GLU A 56 -2.91 -2.38 10.92
N VAL A 57 -2.29 -2.41 12.10
CA VAL A 57 -2.61 -3.37 13.17
C VAL A 57 -2.89 -2.60 14.45
N ASN A 58 -4.16 -2.36 14.71
CA ASN A 58 -4.60 -1.64 15.91
C ASN A 58 -6.10 -1.80 16.16
N GLY A 59 -6.51 -1.52 17.41
CA GLY A 59 -7.92 -1.49 17.84
C GLY A 59 -8.31 -0.12 18.39
N SER A 60 -7.63 0.96 17.99
CA SER A 60 -7.82 2.33 18.50
C SER A 60 -9.20 2.93 18.19
N GLY A 61 -9.92 2.35 17.21
CA GLY A 61 -11.21 2.87 16.76
C GLY A 61 -11.12 4.09 15.86
N GLY A 62 -9.93 4.36 15.28
CA GLY A 62 -9.72 5.38 14.24
C GLY A 62 -10.11 6.82 14.63
N GLY A 63 -10.26 7.13 15.93
CA GLY A 63 -10.84 8.40 16.39
C GLY A 63 -12.38 8.47 16.27
N ASN A 64 -13.03 7.45 15.71
CA ASN A 64 -14.44 7.42 15.37
C ASN A 64 -15.24 6.36 16.15
N ASN A 65 -14.69 5.84 17.26
CA ASN A 65 -15.30 4.78 18.07
C ASN A 65 -15.63 3.49 17.30
N GLU A 66 -14.83 3.18 16.26
CA GLU A 66 -14.99 1.97 15.47
C GLU A 66 -14.80 0.71 16.34
N LEU A 67 -15.54 -0.35 16.03
CA LEU A 67 -15.66 -1.53 16.88
C LEU A 67 -14.67 -2.65 16.57
N GLN A 68 -14.02 -2.64 15.39
CA GLN A 68 -13.08 -3.67 14.97
C GLN A 68 -11.68 -3.46 15.56
N PHE A 69 -10.91 -4.55 15.51
CA PHE A 69 -9.45 -4.55 15.53
C PHE A 69 -8.95 -4.77 14.10
N TYR A 70 -8.15 -3.87 13.55
CA TYR A 70 -7.47 -4.08 12.28
C TYR A 70 -6.30 -5.03 12.45
N THR A 71 -6.14 -6.00 11.55
CA THR A 71 -5.08 -7.02 11.62
C THR A 71 -4.38 -7.20 10.27
N ASP A 72 -3.17 -7.74 10.31
CA ASP A 72 -2.38 -8.18 9.16
C ASP A 72 -2.65 -9.63 8.75
N ARG A 73 -3.60 -10.31 9.39
CA ARG A 73 -3.95 -11.70 9.09
C ARG A 73 -4.55 -11.82 7.70
N LYS A 74 -4.22 -12.88 6.98
CA LYS A 74 -4.78 -13.19 5.65
C LYS A 74 -6.32 -13.35 5.65
N SER A 75 -6.92 -13.56 6.81
CA SER A 75 -8.39 -13.51 6.98
C SER A 75 -8.95 -12.10 6.83
N ASN A 76 -8.16 -11.05 7.08
CA ASN A 76 -8.60 -9.67 7.03
C ASN A 76 -7.99 -8.89 5.86
N VAL A 77 -6.72 -9.14 5.51
CA VAL A 77 -6.02 -8.46 4.40
C VAL A 77 -5.31 -9.50 3.54
N ARG A 78 -5.64 -9.59 2.29
CA ARG A 78 -4.96 -10.47 1.33
C ARG A 78 -5.14 -10.01 -0.11
N LEU A 79 -4.28 -10.50 -0.98
CA LEU A 79 -4.52 -10.55 -2.41
C LEU A 79 -5.15 -11.90 -2.77
N GLY A 80 -5.97 -11.94 -3.81
CA GLY A 80 -6.58 -13.17 -4.26
C GLY A 80 -7.71 -12.99 -5.26
N ASP A 81 -8.23 -14.13 -5.72
CA ASP A 81 -9.37 -14.18 -6.63
C ASP A 81 -10.67 -13.79 -5.92
N ASP A 82 -11.48 -13.04 -6.60
CA ASP A 82 -12.77 -12.52 -6.13
C ASP A 82 -13.95 -13.48 -6.36
N GLY A 83 -13.68 -14.68 -6.86
CA GLY A 83 -14.68 -15.67 -7.25
C GLY A 83 -15.30 -15.41 -8.64
N LYS A 84 -14.90 -14.36 -9.34
CA LYS A 84 -15.38 -13.99 -10.69
C LYS A 84 -14.24 -13.87 -11.70
N GLY A 85 -13.03 -14.27 -11.35
CA GLY A 85 -11.85 -14.26 -12.20
C GLY A 85 -11.06 -12.95 -12.16
N ASN A 86 -11.31 -12.06 -11.19
CA ASN A 86 -10.50 -10.87 -10.97
C ASN A 86 -9.58 -11.11 -9.77
N HIS A 87 -8.30 -10.79 -9.91
CA HIS A 87 -7.37 -10.77 -8.79
C HIS A 87 -7.43 -9.38 -8.13
N CYS A 88 -7.54 -9.33 -6.80
CA CYS A 88 -7.88 -8.13 -6.06
C CYS A 88 -7.15 -8.04 -4.71
N LEU A 89 -7.02 -6.83 -4.19
CA LEU A 89 -6.94 -6.62 -2.76
C LEU A 89 -8.31 -6.95 -2.14
N ILE A 90 -8.30 -7.76 -1.08
CA ILE A 90 -9.51 -8.19 -0.36
C ILE A 90 -9.37 -7.78 1.10
N LEU A 91 -10.21 -6.84 1.52
CA LEU A 91 -10.35 -6.42 2.91
C LEU A 91 -11.61 -7.05 3.48
N THR A 92 -11.46 -7.88 4.53
CA THR A 92 -12.56 -8.67 5.10
C THR A 92 -12.80 -8.28 6.54
N ALA A 93 -14.02 -7.84 6.84
CA ALA A 93 -14.53 -7.70 8.19
C ALA A 93 -15.12 -9.03 8.67
N VAL A 94 -14.77 -9.44 9.88
CA VAL A 94 -15.20 -10.71 10.48
C VAL A 94 -15.76 -10.45 11.89
N ARG A 95 -16.89 -11.08 12.22
CA ARG A 95 -17.40 -11.13 13.59
C ARG A 95 -16.66 -12.23 14.35
N GLU A 96 -15.69 -11.84 15.12
CA GLU A 96 -14.90 -12.72 15.98
C GLU A 96 -14.31 -11.93 17.15
N VAL A 97 -14.05 -12.60 18.27
CA VAL A 97 -13.38 -11.99 19.41
C VAL A 97 -11.88 -11.98 19.17
N TYR A 98 -11.27 -10.79 19.18
CA TYR A 98 -9.84 -10.60 19.01
C TYR A 98 -9.37 -9.37 19.78
N SER A 99 -8.35 -9.51 20.63
CA SER A 99 -7.74 -8.40 21.41
C SER A 99 -8.77 -7.49 22.10
N GLY A 100 -9.83 -8.07 22.68
CA GLY A 100 -10.88 -7.35 23.40
C GLY A 100 -11.94 -6.68 22.50
N LYS A 101 -11.83 -6.78 21.18
CA LYS A 101 -12.85 -6.36 20.22
C LYS A 101 -13.70 -7.56 19.79
N GLN A 102 -14.92 -7.29 19.30
CA GLN A 102 -15.84 -8.32 18.79
C GLN A 102 -15.81 -8.47 17.27
N PHE A 103 -14.95 -7.70 16.61
CA PHE A 103 -14.77 -7.72 15.17
C PHE A 103 -13.29 -7.55 14.83
N THR A 104 -12.88 -8.16 13.72
CA THR A 104 -11.62 -7.85 13.06
C THR A 104 -11.88 -7.34 11.66
N SER A 105 -10.94 -6.58 11.10
CA SER A 105 -11.04 -6.09 9.73
C SER A 105 -9.68 -5.74 9.14
N GLY A 106 -9.67 -5.21 7.91
CA GLY A 106 -8.48 -4.78 7.19
C GLY A 106 -8.44 -3.28 6.91
N ARG A 107 -7.24 -2.69 7.06
CA ARG A 107 -6.91 -1.33 6.63
C ARG A 107 -5.49 -1.30 6.11
N ILE A 108 -5.31 -0.70 4.94
CA ILE A 108 -3.98 -0.47 4.36
C ILE A 108 -3.81 0.99 3.99
N ASN A 109 -2.56 1.43 3.96
CA ASN A 109 -2.21 2.78 3.52
C ASN A 109 -0.86 2.80 2.80
N SER A 110 -0.66 3.82 1.95
CA SER A 110 0.59 4.01 1.22
C SER A 110 1.51 5.07 1.85
N LYS A 111 1.29 5.45 3.11
CA LYS A 111 2.07 6.49 3.82
C LYS A 111 3.56 6.22 3.77
N ASN A 112 4.34 7.24 3.41
CA ASN A 112 5.79 7.19 3.27
C ASN A 112 6.29 6.17 2.21
N LYS A 113 5.42 5.66 1.34
CA LYS A 113 5.76 4.70 0.27
C LYS A 113 5.32 5.17 -1.09
N VAL A 114 4.06 5.60 -1.22
CA VAL A 114 3.51 6.19 -2.44
C VAL A 114 2.68 7.39 -2.04
N ALA A 115 3.09 8.57 -2.47
CA ALA A 115 2.37 9.81 -2.24
C ALA A 115 2.48 10.70 -3.48
N PHE A 116 1.48 11.53 -3.71
CA PHE A 116 1.45 12.42 -4.87
C PHE A 116 0.76 13.74 -4.53
N THR A 117 1.12 14.78 -5.27
CA THR A 117 0.43 16.07 -5.26
C THR A 117 -0.24 16.26 -6.59
N HIS A 118 -1.51 16.61 -6.57
CA HIS A 118 -2.37 16.83 -7.73
C HIS A 118 -2.39 15.67 -8.73
N GLY A 119 -3.42 15.66 -9.54
CA GLY A 119 -3.63 14.61 -10.53
C GLY A 119 -5.04 14.01 -10.44
N LYS A 120 -5.21 12.88 -11.08
CA LYS A 120 -6.40 12.04 -11.03
C LYS A 120 -6.05 10.73 -10.35
N VAL A 121 -6.74 10.38 -9.28
CA VAL A 121 -6.67 9.04 -8.70
C VAL A 121 -7.99 8.33 -8.89
N GLU A 122 -7.95 7.06 -9.26
CA GLU A 122 -9.13 6.22 -9.41
C GLU A 122 -8.89 4.82 -8.86
N ALA A 123 -9.93 4.22 -8.29
CA ALA A 123 -9.93 2.84 -7.85
C ALA A 123 -11.21 2.13 -8.29
N ALA A 124 -11.06 0.90 -8.79
CA ALA A 124 -12.18 0.03 -9.09
C ALA A 124 -12.50 -0.82 -7.86
N ILE A 125 -13.66 -0.57 -7.26
CA ILE A 125 -14.04 -1.14 -5.98
C ILE A 125 -15.39 -1.85 -6.10
N ARG A 126 -15.45 -3.10 -5.60
CA ARG A 126 -16.69 -3.82 -5.35
C ARG A 126 -16.97 -3.86 -3.87
N LEU A 127 -18.07 -3.26 -3.49
CA LEU A 127 -18.47 -3.11 -2.11
C LEU A 127 -19.23 -4.33 -1.58
N PRO A 128 -19.11 -4.66 -0.28
CA PRO A 128 -20.07 -5.54 0.37
C PRO A 128 -21.41 -4.85 0.50
N LYS A 129 -22.47 -5.61 0.76
CA LYS A 129 -23.70 -5.01 1.28
C LYS A 129 -23.40 -4.48 2.68
N THR A 130 -23.42 -3.17 2.82
CA THR A 130 -23.06 -2.52 4.09
C THR A 130 -24.09 -2.80 5.20
N ALA A 131 -25.35 -3.07 4.80
CA ALA A 131 -26.44 -3.28 5.73
C ALA A 131 -26.28 -2.34 6.95
N ASN A 132 -26.50 -2.83 8.21
CA ASN A 132 -26.19 -1.99 9.36
C ASN A 132 -24.80 -2.33 9.87
N GLY A 133 -23.90 -1.36 9.79
CA GLY A 133 -22.66 -1.35 10.53
C GLY A 133 -21.36 -1.53 9.78
N LEU A 134 -21.35 -1.76 8.46
CA LEU A 134 -20.10 -1.69 7.70
C LEU A 134 -19.89 -0.28 7.14
N TRP A 135 -18.64 0.14 7.20
CA TRP A 135 -18.18 1.46 6.75
C TRP A 135 -16.91 1.28 5.89
N PRO A 136 -17.06 0.92 4.61
CA PRO A 136 -15.97 0.90 3.66
C PRO A 136 -15.58 2.30 3.24
N ALA A 137 -14.27 2.55 3.09
CA ALA A 137 -13.71 3.84 2.66
C ALA A 137 -12.54 3.68 1.68
N PHE A 138 -12.48 4.63 0.73
CA PHE A 138 -11.35 4.94 -0.13
C PHE A 138 -11.06 6.43 0.01
N TRP A 139 -9.87 6.78 0.49
CA TRP A 139 -9.53 8.11 0.93
C TRP A 139 -8.04 8.41 0.88
N MET A 140 -7.67 9.66 1.16
CA MET A 140 -6.30 10.13 1.17
C MET A 140 -6.03 11.01 2.39
N MET A 141 -4.79 11.03 2.86
CA MET A 141 -4.30 11.96 3.89
C MET A 141 -2.94 12.54 3.49
N GLY A 142 -2.64 13.74 4.01
CA GLY A 142 -1.34 14.37 3.80
C GLY A 142 -0.18 13.51 4.31
N ASN A 143 0.85 13.34 3.48
CA ASN A 143 2.01 12.49 3.76
C ASN A 143 2.89 13.02 4.90
N ASP A 144 2.67 14.28 5.31
CA ASP A 144 3.25 14.92 6.48
C ASP A 144 2.51 14.59 7.81
N PHE A 145 1.60 13.61 7.80
CA PHE A 145 0.80 13.22 8.98
C PHE A 145 1.65 13.00 10.23
N ASP A 146 2.79 12.33 10.13
CA ASP A 146 3.66 12.02 11.28
C ASP A 146 4.30 13.28 11.88
N GLN A 147 4.44 14.35 11.10
CA GLN A 147 5.04 15.61 11.54
C GLN A 147 4.01 16.58 12.10
N VAL A 148 2.85 16.68 11.47
CA VAL A 148 1.85 17.71 11.80
C VAL A 148 0.61 17.16 12.51
N GLY A 149 0.31 15.88 12.32
CA GLY A 149 -0.88 15.20 12.84
C GLY A 149 -2.16 15.61 12.12
N TRP A 150 -3.24 14.92 12.45
CA TRP A 150 -4.59 15.26 12.01
C TRP A 150 -5.18 16.39 12.87
N PRO A 151 -5.89 17.35 12.31
CA PRO A 151 -6.31 17.54 10.92
C PRO A 151 -5.37 18.42 10.08
N LYS A 152 -4.19 18.75 10.60
CA LYS A 152 -3.23 19.62 9.89
C LYS A 152 -2.68 19.00 8.62
N CYS A 153 -2.63 17.70 8.55
CA CYS A 153 -2.21 16.99 7.33
C CYS A 153 -3.21 17.15 6.18
N GLY A 154 -4.48 17.47 6.47
CA GLY A 154 -5.56 17.40 5.49
C GLY A 154 -6.02 15.96 5.25
N GLU A 155 -7.32 15.78 4.97
CA GLU A 155 -7.95 14.49 4.68
C GLU A 155 -8.94 14.65 3.55
N THR A 156 -8.97 13.72 2.60
CA THR A 156 -9.85 13.72 1.43
C THR A 156 -10.50 12.36 1.32
N ASP A 157 -11.78 12.28 1.66
CA ASP A 157 -12.58 11.06 1.64
C ASP A 157 -13.28 10.96 0.29
N ILE A 158 -12.72 10.13 -0.60
CA ILE A 158 -13.22 9.98 -1.96
C ILE A 158 -14.52 9.19 -1.96
N MET A 159 -14.62 8.16 -1.12
CA MET A 159 -15.80 7.31 -1.04
C MET A 159 -15.97 6.75 0.37
N GLU A 160 -17.12 7.01 0.97
CA GLU A 160 -17.53 6.44 2.25
C GLU A 160 -18.98 5.96 2.20
N PHE A 161 -19.22 4.68 2.49
CA PHE A 161 -20.54 4.08 2.60
C PHE A 161 -20.87 3.70 4.04
N GLY A 162 -22.16 3.56 4.33
CA GLY A 162 -22.65 3.09 5.61
C GLY A 162 -23.13 4.19 6.58
N HIS A 163 -23.23 5.45 6.11
CA HIS A 163 -23.71 6.57 6.93
C HIS A 163 -25.13 6.32 7.46
N ILE A 164 -25.38 6.78 8.69
CA ILE A 164 -26.66 6.62 9.40
C ILE A 164 -27.87 7.10 8.59
N ASP A 165 -27.74 8.18 7.81
CA ASP A 165 -28.85 8.69 6.99
C ASP A 165 -29.24 7.71 5.88
N GLY A 166 -28.25 7.04 5.26
CA GLY A 166 -28.48 5.99 4.28
C GLY A 166 -29.22 4.80 4.90
N ILE A 167 -28.81 4.42 6.11
CA ILE A 167 -29.46 3.35 6.90
C ILE A 167 -30.90 3.72 7.22
N ASN A 168 -31.13 4.88 7.82
CA ASN A 168 -32.47 5.34 8.22
C ASN A 168 -33.45 5.49 7.05
N ARG A 169 -32.92 5.82 5.87
CA ARG A 169 -33.72 5.98 4.64
C ARG A 169 -33.87 4.68 3.85
N GLY A 170 -33.18 3.59 4.26
CA GLY A 170 -33.20 2.32 3.55
C GLY A 170 -32.56 2.39 2.13
N VAL A 171 -31.57 3.26 1.96
CA VAL A 171 -30.87 3.51 0.69
C VAL A 171 -29.36 3.39 0.81
N GLN A 172 -28.87 2.67 1.81
CA GLN A 172 -27.43 2.51 2.11
C GLN A 172 -26.64 1.84 0.99
N ASP A 173 -27.29 1.20 0.04
CA ASP A 173 -26.66 0.59 -1.14
C ASP A 173 -26.29 1.60 -2.25
N ARG A 174 -26.79 2.82 -2.16
CA ARG A 174 -26.63 3.89 -3.15
C ARG A 174 -26.49 5.29 -2.56
N TYR A 175 -26.42 5.40 -1.24
CA TYR A 175 -26.14 6.61 -0.48
C TYR A 175 -24.71 6.57 0.05
N PHE A 176 -23.92 7.55 -0.33
CA PHE A 176 -22.53 7.64 0.11
C PHE A 176 -22.04 9.09 0.17
N ASN A 177 -20.87 9.28 0.78
CA ASN A 177 -20.29 10.58 1.03
C ASN A 177 -18.95 10.74 0.33
N GLY A 178 -18.66 12.00 -0.09
CA GLY A 178 -17.30 12.50 -0.24
C GLY A 178 -17.10 13.63 0.77
N ALA A 179 -15.89 13.77 1.30
CA ALA A 179 -15.57 14.79 2.29
C ALA A 179 -14.12 15.28 2.19
N CYS A 180 -13.88 16.48 2.71
CA CYS A 180 -12.55 16.95 3.05
C CYS A 180 -12.55 17.50 4.48
N HIS A 181 -11.49 17.19 5.24
CA HIS A 181 -11.28 17.67 6.60
C HIS A 181 -9.91 18.36 6.69
N TRP A 182 -9.87 19.49 7.40
CA TRP A 182 -8.64 20.29 7.57
C TRP A 182 -8.69 21.11 8.85
N GLY A 183 -7.62 21.79 9.20
CA GLY A 183 -7.61 22.74 10.31
C GLY A 183 -6.39 22.64 11.20
N GLN A 184 -6.36 23.49 12.22
CA GLN A 184 -5.19 23.63 13.08
C GLN A 184 -5.17 22.70 14.28
N SER A 185 -6.30 22.15 14.68
CA SER A 185 -6.41 21.25 15.84
C SER A 185 -7.70 20.44 15.80
N TRP A 186 -7.74 19.37 16.58
CA TRP A 186 -8.95 18.54 16.75
C TRP A 186 -10.20 19.36 17.09
N ASN A 187 -10.08 20.37 17.94
CA ASN A 187 -11.21 21.22 18.36
C ASN A 187 -11.54 22.34 17.34
N ASN A 188 -10.72 22.51 16.32
CA ASN A 188 -10.92 23.50 15.26
C ASN A 188 -10.51 22.87 13.92
N HIS A 189 -11.39 22.00 13.42
CA HIS A 189 -11.25 21.32 12.13
C HIS A 189 -12.51 21.50 11.30
N PRO A 190 -12.56 22.53 10.46
CA PRO A 190 -13.60 22.63 9.45
C PRO A 190 -13.63 21.38 8.57
N ASN A 191 -14.78 21.10 8.03
CA ASN A 191 -14.95 20.11 6.98
C ASN A 191 -15.94 20.58 5.93
N TYR A 192 -15.87 19.97 4.78
CA TYR A 192 -16.89 20.09 3.75
C TYR A 192 -17.22 18.68 3.27
N ALA A 193 -18.44 18.26 3.50
CA ALA A 193 -18.95 16.95 3.14
C ALA A 193 -20.18 17.06 2.26
N ARG A 194 -20.32 16.15 1.32
CA ARG A 194 -21.47 16.00 0.44
C ARG A 194 -21.91 14.55 0.41
N ALA A 195 -23.16 14.33 0.79
CA ALA A 195 -23.82 13.06 0.61
C ALA A 195 -24.62 13.06 -0.69
N VAL A 196 -24.62 11.95 -1.39
CA VAL A 196 -25.37 11.75 -2.63
C VAL A 196 -26.17 10.45 -2.56
N THR A 197 -27.31 10.44 -3.23
CA THR A 197 -28.09 9.22 -3.45
C THR A 197 -28.23 9.02 -4.94
N TYR A 198 -27.70 7.91 -5.44
CA TYR A 198 -27.83 7.51 -6.84
C TYR A 198 -29.18 6.83 -7.07
N ASP A 199 -29.62 6.72 -8.32
CA ASP A 199 -30.82 6.01 -8.72
C ASP A 199 -30.61 4.50 -8.95
N TYR A 200 -29.34 4.06 -8.88
CA TYR A 200 -28.93 2.65 -8.98
C TYR A 200 -28.08 2.26 -7.77
N SER A 201 -28.00 0.95 -7.51
CA SER A 201 -27.18 0.39 -6.42
C SER A 201 -25.72 0.39 -6.82
N LEU A 202 -24.84 0.77 -5.87
CA LEU A 202 -23.39 0.66 -5.94
C LEU A 202 -22.87 -0.55 -5.12
N GLN A 203 -23.81 -1.35 -4.60
CA GLN A 203 -23.56 -2.62 -3.91
C GLN A 203 -24.25 -3.77 -4.64
N ASP A 204 -24.27 -3.71 -5.96
CA ASP A 204 -24.91 -4.68 -6.88
C ASP A 204 -24.04 -5.93 -7.13
N GLY A 205 -22.82 -5.94 -6.60
CA GLY A 205 -21.86 -7.03 -6.76
C GLY A 205 -20.91 -6.86 -7.94
N GLU A 206 -20.91 -5.69 -8.59
CA GLU A 206 -20.01 -5.33 -9.67
C GLU A 206 -18.95 -4.30 -9.19
N PHE A 207 -17.92 -4.08 -9.99
CA PHE A 207 -16.93 -3.04 -9.75
C PHE A 207 -17.46 -1.69 -10.23
N HIS A 208 -17.36 -0.69 -9.36
CA HIS A 208 -17.58 0.71 -9.67
C HIS A 208 -16.26 1.46 -9.56
N ILE A 209 -16.04 2.46 -10.42
CA ILE A 209 -14.80 3.25 -10.43
C ILE A 209 -15.06 4.57 -9.71
N TYR A 210 -14.39 4.75 -8.56
CA TYR A 210 -14.41 5.98 -7.80
C TYR A 210 -13.20 6.80 -8.19
N THR A 211 -13.42 8.04 -8.62
CA THR A 211 -12.40 8.92 -9.17
C THR A 211 -12.34 10.24 -8.41
N CYS A 212 -11.15 10.70 -8.04
CA CYS A 212 -10.89 12.04 -7.56
C CYS A 212 -9.98 12.77 -8.54
N ILE A 213 -10.42 13.91 -9.03
CA ILE A 213 -9.63 14.86 -9.80
C ILE A 213 -9.26 16.01 -8.87
N TRP A 214 -7.98 16.21 -8.66
CA TRP A 214 -7.43 17.17 -7.74
C TRP A 214 -6.38 18.01 -8.44
N ASP A 215 -6.62 19.30 -8.52
CA ASP A 215 -5.74 20.28 -9.14
C ASP A 215 -5.54 21.52 -8.24
N GLN A 216 -4.82 22.54 -8.72
CA GLN A 216 -4.55 23.78 -7.97
C GLN A 216 -5.80 24.56 -7.55
N ASN A 217 -6.95 24.30 -8.14
CA ASN A 217 -8.15 25.09 -7.93
C ASN A 217 -9.23 24.32 -7.17
N ARG A 218 -9.28 22.97 -7.34
CA ARG A 218 -10.39 22.18 -6.81
C ARG A 218 -10.04 20.72 -6.54
N ILE A 219 -10.87 20.11 -5.72
CA ILE A 219 -11.02 18.67 -5.56
C ILE A 219 -12.42 18.33 -6.07
N ALA A 220 -12.52 17.42 -7.05
CA ALA A 220 -13.79 16.99 -7.63
C ALA A 220 -13.85 15.46 -7.70
N MET A 221 -14.96 14.86 -7.24
CA MET A 221 -15.08 13.42 -7.12
C MET A 221 -16.24 12.89 -7.96
N TYR A 222 -16.04 11.72 -8.55
CA TYR A 222 -16.94 11.09 -9.51
C TYR A 222 -17.06 9.59 -9.25
N VAL A 223 -18.15 9.00 -9.73
CA VAL A 223 -18.29 7.54 -9.83
C VAL A 223 -18.62 7.16 -11.27
N ASP A 224 -18.01 6.07 -11.73
CA ASP A 224 -18.25 5.46 -13.05
C ASP A 224 -18.09 6.44 -14.24
N LEU A 225 -17.04 7.31 -14.21
CA LEU A 225 -16.75 8.20 -15.35
C LEU A 225 -16.46 7.45 -16.65
N ASP A 226 -16.02 6.21 -16.57
CA ASP A 226 -15.83 5.32 -17.72
C ASP A 226 -17.14 4.99 -18.43
N LYS A 227 -18.22 4.87 -17.66
CA LYS A 227 -19.59 4.58 -18.17
C LYS A 227 -20.37 5.87 -18.45
N HIS A 228 -20.06 6.93 -17.71
CA HIS A 228 -20.77 8.21 -17.72
C HIS A 228 -19.79 9.39 -17.84
N PRO A 229 -19.12 9.58 -19.00
CA PRO A 229 -18.06 10.57 -19.17
C PRO A 229 -18.52 12.03 -18.96
N ASP A 230 -19.82 12.29 -19.12
CA ASP A 230 -20.43 13.61 -18.91
C ASP A 230 -21.00 13.79 -17.49
N ALA A 231 -20.76 12.86 -16.56
CA ALA A 231 -21.26 12.94 -15.21
C ALA A 231 -20.76 14.20 -14.51
N LYS A 232 -21.63 14.83 -13.73
CA LYS A 232 -21.22 15.91 -12.83
C LYS A 232 -20.59 15.31 -11.58
N PRO A 233 -19.61 16.02 -10.96
CA PRO A 233 -19.04 15.56 -9.71
C PRO A 233 -20.13 15.46 -8.63
N TYR A 234 -20.11 14.39 -7.86
CA TYR A 234 -20.97 14.29 -6.68
C TYR A 234 -20.42 15.13 -5.52
N TYR A 235 -19.14 15.46 -5.56
CA TYR A 235 -18.45 16.34 -4.62
C TYR A 235 -17.55 17.30 -5.40
N GLU A 236 -17.58 18.57 -5.03
CA GLU A 236 -16.62 19.57 -5.56
C GLU A 236 -16.34 20.59 -4.46
N MET A 237 -15.06 20.87 -4.22
CA MET A 237 -14.58 21.88 -3.29
C MET A 237 -13.49 22.72 -3.94
N THR A 238 -13.62 24.04 -3.88
CA THR A 238 -12.63 24.98 -4.37
C THR A 238 -11.51 25.15 -3.35
N ILE A 239 -10.26 25.04 -3.81
CA ILE A 239 -9.06 25.06 -2.96
C ILE A 239 -7.95 25.99 -3.51
N PRO A 240 -8.20 27.22 -3.95
CA PRO A 240 -7.12 28.08 -4.43
C PRO A 240 -6.06 28.23 -3.34
N ALA A 241 -4.79 28.11 -3.72
CA ALA A 241 -3.66 28.20 -2.79
C ALA A 241 -3.66 29.52 -2.01
N THR A 242 -3.46 29.45 -0.71
CA THR A 242 -3.50 30.62 0.18
C THR A 242 -2.61 30.42 1.41
N GLY A 243 -2.16 31.55 2.01
CA GLY A 243 -1.51 31.53 3.33
C GLY A 243 -2.49 31.53 4.52
N ASP A 244 -3.80 31.59 4.26
CA ASP A 244 -4.82 31.59 5.31
C ASP A 244 -5.02 30.18 5.86
N THR A 245 -4.60 29.97 7.11
CA THR A 245 -4.74 28.69 7.82
C THR A 245 -6.18 28.30 8.17
N GLY A 246 -7.15 29.17 7.94
CA GLY A 246 -8.58 28.87 8.05
C GLY A 246 -9.18 28.29 6.77
N ALA A 247 -8.52 28.51 5.64
CA ALA A 247 -9.01 28.11 4.32
C ALA A 247 -8.50 26.73 3.89
N PRO A 248 -9.30 25.95 3.13
CA PRO A 248 -8.89 24.63 2.66
C PRO A 248 -7.65 24.67 1.76
N GLY A 249 -7.49 25.71 0.94
CA GLY A 249 -6.35 25.87 0.04
C GLY A 249 -4.98 25.98 0.73
N TYR A 250 -4.92 26.09 2.05
CA TYR A 250 -3.68 25.98 2.82
C TYR A 250 -3.22 24.52 2.98
N TYR A 251 -4.15 23.55 2.93
CA TYR A 251 -3.90 22.16 3.32
C TYR A 251 -3.78 21.20 2.14
N PHE A 252 -4.44 21.50 1.03
CA PHE A 252 -4.60 20.55 -0.07
C PHE A 252 -3.69 20.81 -1.29
N HIS A 253 -2.42 21.25 -1.05
CA HIS A 253 -1.39 21.42 -2.07
C HIS A 253 -0.07 20.77 -1.68
N LYS A 254 -0.12 19.64 -1.02
CA LYS A 254 1.02 18.85 -0.59
C LYS A 254 0.76 17.38 -0.85
N GLU A 255 1.79 16.56 -0.77
CA GLU A 255 1.68 15.14 -1.02
C GLU A 255 0.64 14.47 -0.14
N ASN A 256 -0.19 13.64 -0.74
CA ASN A 256 -1.15 12.79 -0.06
C ASN A 256 -0.87 11.31 -0.35
N PHE A 257 -1.05 10.48 0.64
CA PHE A 257 -1.02 9.04 0.52
C PHE A 257 -2.43 8.45 0.47
N ILE A 258 -2.56 7.23 -0.05
CA ILE A 258 -3.82 6.53 -0.31
C ILE A 258 -4.15 5.56 0.83
N LEU A 259 -5.44 5.45 1.18
CA LEU A 259 -5.94 4.51 2.18
C LEU A 259 -7.16 3.75 1.67
N PHE A 260 -7.24 2.47 2.09
CA PHE A 260 -8.42 1.62 1.95
C PHE A 260 -8.72 0.95 3.28
N ASN A 261 -9.97 0.96 3.71
CA ASN A 261 -10.39 0.20 4.90
C ASN A 261 -11.85 -0.26 4.82
N LEU A 262 -12.15 -1.23 5.67
CA LEU A 262 -13.51 -1.67 5.93
C LEU A 262 -13.75 -1.59 7.45
N ALA A 263 -14.24 -0.45 7.93
CA ALA A 263 -14.56 -0.26 9.35
C ALA A 263 -15.88 -0.96 9.74
N VAL A 264 -16.07 -1.17 11.03
CA VAL A 264 -17.27 -1.78 11.61
C VAL A 264 -17.79 -0.90 12.74
N GLY A 265 -19.03 -0.45 12.63
CA GLY A 265 -19.65 0.44 13.61
C GLY A 265 -18.99 1.81 13.69
N GLY A 266 -19.17 2.47 14.81
CA GLY A 266 -18.60 3.78 15.08
C GLY A 266 -19.54 4.95 14.82
N ASN A 267 -18.96 6.15 14.78
CA ASN A 267 -19.72 7.41 14.70
C ASN A 267 -20.46 7.58 13.36
N PHE A 268 -19.87 7.16 12.26
CA PHE A 268 -20.44 7.37 10.92
C PHE A 268 -21.75 6.61 10.68
N PRO A 269 -21.82 5.29 10.96
CA PRO A 269 -23.09 4.57 10.96
C PRO A 269 -23.93 4.84 12.22
N ASN A 270 -23.38 5.54 13.22
CA ASN A 270 -23.98 5.76 14.55
C ASN A 270 -24.36 4.45 15.24
N ILE A 271 -23.49 3.44 15.17
CA ILE A 271 -23.67 2.12 15.77
C ILE A 271 -22.47 1.85 16.70
N GLY A 272 -22.72 1.89 18.01
CA GLY A 272 -21.71 1.67 19.05
C GLY A 272 -21.82 0.32 19.75
N ASP A 273 -22.91 -0.43 19.54
CA ASP A 273 -23.10 -1.77 20.13
C ASP A 273 -22.86 -2.85 19.07
N ALA A 274 -22.07 -3.83 19.43
CA ALA A 274 -21.78 -4.98 18.56
C ALA A 274 -23.05 -5.81 18.24
N ALA A 275 -24.05 -5.79 19.09
CA ALA A 275 -25.32 -6.48 18.85
C ALA A 275 -26.10 -5.89 17.67
N ASP A 276 -25.95 -4.58 17.42
CA ASP A 276 -26.64 -3.85 16.36
C ASP A 276 -25.93 -3.96 14.99
N ILE A 277 -24.74 -4.57 14.93
CA ILE A 277 -24.04 -4.86 13.69
C ILE A 277 -24.70 -6.07 13.00
N THR A 278 -25.65 -5.83 12.14
CA THR A 278 -26.36 -6.90 11.43
C THR A 278 -25.68 -7.32 10.12
N ALA A 279 -24.82 -6.49 9.56
CA ALA A 279 -24.09 -6.76 8.32
C ALA A 279 -23.25 -8.05 8.37
N LEU A 280 -22.76 -8.41 9.56
CA LEU A 280 -21.94 -9.60 9.80
C LEU A 280 -22.70 -10.76 10.45
N ASN A 281 -24.04 -10.75 10.36
CA ASN A 281 -24.92 -11.85 10.77
C ASN A 281 -25.51 -12.55 9.53
N ASN A 282 -24.70 -12.78 8.51
CA ASN A 282 -25.18 -13.12 7.17
C ASN A 282 -25.15 -14.63 6.84
N GLY A 283 -24.81 -15.47 7.82
CA GLY A 283 -24.71 -16.92 7.59
C GLY A 283 -23.56 -17.37 6.68
N ASN A 284 -22.81 -16.44 6.10
CA ASN A 284 -21.64 -16.68 5.26
C ASN A 284 -20.34 -16.51 6.07
N GLY A 285 -20.19 -17.31 7.15
CA GLY A 285 -19.04 -17.22 8.04
C GLY A 285 -19.00 -15.94 8.87
N ASN A 286 -20.11 -15.21 8.98
CA ASN A 286 -20.21 -13.92 9.69
C ASN A 286 -19.15 -12.90 9.22
N GLN A 287 -18.93 -12.83 7.93
CA GLN A 287 -17.94 -11.99 7.30
C GLN A 287 -18.48 -11.27 6.07
N ALA A 288 -17.81 -10.18 5.70
CA ALA A 288 -18.08 -9.43 4.47
C ALA A 288 -16.77 -8.84 3.94
N SER A 289 -16.64 -8.74 2.62
CA SER A 289 -15.40 -8.30 1.99
C SER A 289 -15.63 -7.15 1.02
N MET A 290 -14.74 -6.17 1.08
CA MET A 290 -14.52 -5.16 0.06
C MET A 290 -13.39 -5.63 -0.86
N TYR A 291 -13.56 -5.50 -2.17
CA TYR A 291 -12.59 -5.88 -3.18
C TYR A 291 -12.11 -4.65 -3.92
N VAL A 292 -10.80 -4.48 -4.05
CA VAL A 292 -10.20 -3.43 -4.88
C VAL A 292 -9.42 -4.10 -6.01
N ASN A 293 -9.88 -3.91 -7.25
CA ASN A 293 -9.26 -4.55 -8.42
C ASN A 293 -8.01 -3.82 -8.86
N TYR A 294 -8.02 -2.50 -8.76
CA TYR A 294 -6.85 -1.66 -9.00
C TYR A 294 -6.99 -0.30 -8.33
N VAL A 295 -5.87 0.37 -8.19
CA VAL A 295 -5.79 1.81 -7.96
C VAL A 295 -4.77 2.41 -8.94
N LYS A 296 -5.11 3.57 -9.53
CA LYS A 296 -4.31 4.24 -10.55
C LYS A 296 -4.20 5.73 -10.26
N VAL A 297 -3.02 6.29 -10.48
CA VAL A 297 -2.74 7.71 -10.40
C VAL A 297 -2.30 8.21 -11.77
N TYR A 298 -2.89 9.31 -12.19
CA TYR A 298 -2.60 9.96 -13.46
C TYR A 298 -2.26 11.42 -13.23
N GLN A 299 -1.35 11.95 -14.03
CA GLN A 299 -0.94 13.36 -14.00
C GLN A 299 -0.83 13.92 -15.41
N LYS A 300 -0.87 15.25 -15.53
CA LYS A 300 -0.73 15.99 -16.81
C LYS A 300 0.70 16.40 -17.08
N GLY A 301 1.61 16.24 -16.09
CA GLY A 301 2.99 16.69 -16.16
C GLY A 301 3.14 18.19 -15.94
N THR A 302 2.23 18.79 -15.16
CA THR A 302 2.32 20.20 -14.78
C THR A 302 3.29 20.40 -13.62
N ALA A 303 3.83 21.62 -13.45
CA ALA A 303 4.88 21.90 -12.47
C ALA A 303 4.42 21.78 -11.00
N ASP A 304 3.12 21.75 -10.76
CA ASP A 304 2.49 21.62 -9.45
C ASP A 304 2.13 20.17 -9.10
N GLU A 305 2.37 19.26 -10.03
CA GLU A 305 2.19 17.84 -9.82
C GLU A 305 3.49 17.18 -9.34
N SER A 306 3.39 16.23 -8.44
CA SER A 306 4.49 15.38 -8.01
C SER A 306 4.02 13.96 -7.74
N LEU A 307 4.90 13.01 -7.94
CA LEU A 307 4.73 11.62 -7.52
C LEU A 307 6.00 11.19 -6.80
N ASN A 308 5.85 10.81 -5.56
CA ASN A 308 6.90 10.24 -4.74
C ASN A 308 6.57 8.76 -4.51
N THR A 309 7.44 7.89 -5.00
CA THR A 309 7.36 6.45 -4.74
C THR A 309 8.64 6.04 -4.04
N LEU A 310 8.54 5.21 -3.01
CA LEU A 310 9.73 4.53 -2.56
C LEU A 310 10.28 3.73 -3.72
N SER A 311 11.53 3.99 -4.07
CA SER A 311 12.26 3.03 -4.88
C SER A 311 12.31 1.72 -4.12
N PRO A 312 12.19 0.56 -4.78
CA PRO A 312 12.41 -0.71 -4.12
C PRO A 312 13.77 -0.67 -3.41
N GLY A 313 13.79 -0.39 -2.10
CA GLY A 313 15.03 -0.16 -1.37
C GLY A 313 15.01 0.92 -0.30
N ASP A 314 14.11 1.89 -0.37
CA ASP A 314 14.01 2.96 0.60
C ASP A 314 13.02 2.62 1.75
N SER A 315 13.19 1.52 2.42
CA SER A 315 12.50 1.28 3.68
C SER A 315 13.12 2.15 4.76
N GLN A 316 12.50 3.27 5.09
CA GLN A 316 12.89 4.08 6.24
C GLN A 316 12.65 3.28 7.53
N GLY A 317 13.74 2.88 8.17
CA GLY A 317 13.71 2.46 9.56
C GLY A 317 13.27 3.64 10.43
N GLY A 318 12.17 3.47 11.16
CA GLY A 318 11.68 4.47 12.08
C GLY A 318 12.66 4.66 13.24
N ASP A 319 13.36 5.77 13.25
CA ASP A 319 14.10 6.25 14.41
C ASP A 319 13.20 7.11 15.28
N ASN A 320 12.78 6.52 16.39
CA ASN A 320 12.41 7.28 17.57
C ASN A 320 13.69 7.64 18.34
N ASN A 321 14.18 8.86 18.22
CA ASN A 321 14.98 9.43 19.30
C ASN A 321 14.80 10.94 19.39
N GLN A 322 14.28 11.37 20.52
CA GLN A 322 14.30 12.77 21.01
C GLN A 322 15.67 13.12 21.56
N GLY A 323 16.16 14.30 21.26
CA GLY A 323 17.13 14.94 22.11
C GLY A 323 18.06 15.95 21.45
N GLY A 324 17.68 17.22 21.47
CA GLY A 324 18.46 18.38 21.94
C GLY A 324 19.79 18.73 21.31
N GLY A 325 19.77 19.84 20.54
CA GLY A 325 20.66 21.00 20.80
C GLY A 325 22.10 20.96 20.29
N ASN A 326 22.46 21.73 19.36
CA ASN A 326 23.24 22.96 19.32
C ASN A 326 24.27 23.08 18.18
N GLN A 327 24.15 24.17 17.50
CA GLN A 327 25.05 25.02 16.71
C GLN A 327 26.52 24.59 16.43
N GLY A 328 26.92 24.79 15.18
CA GLY A 328 28.18 25.49 14.96
C GLY A 328 29.06 25.05 13.81
N GLY A 329 29.07 25.84 12.74
CA GLY A 329 30.30 26.31 12.12
C GLY A 329 31.01 25.45 11.07
N GLY A 330 30.90 25.89 9.85
CA GLY A 330 31.73 25.93 8.69
C GLY A 330 33.09 25.25 8.64
N ASN A 331 33.45 24.65 7.54
CA ASN A 331 34.41 25.20 6.59
C ASN A 331 34.70 24.22 5.44
N GLN A 332 35.13 24.82 4.35
CA GLN A 332 35.54 24.26 3.08
C GLN A 332 36.81 23.39 3.18
N GLY A 333 36.98 22.49 2.24
CA GLY A 333 38.30 22.03 1.88
C GLY A 333 38.27 20.71 1.08
N GLY A 334 38.56 20.83 -0.19
CA GLY A 334 38.67 19.76 -1.13
C GLY A 334 39.83 18.78 -0.81
N GLY A 335 39.71 17.61 -1.43
CA GLY A 335 40.77 16.61 -1.42
C GLY A 335 40.27 15.30 -2.01
N SER A 336 40.43 15.19 -3.31
CA SER A 336 40.39 13.93 -4.02
C SER A 336 41.45 13.00 -3.47
N GLN A 337 41.03 11.81 -2.98
CA GLN A 337 41.89 10.61 -3.03
C GLN A 337 41.04 9.35 -3.04
N GLY A 338 41.36 8.49 -3.98
CA GLY A 338 40.73 7.21 -4.26
C GLY A 338 40.56 6.33 -3.03
N GLY A 339 39.32 6.09 -2.70
CA GLY A 339 38.97 4.97 -1.87
C GLY A 339 38.88 3.71 -2.73
N ASN A 340 39.46 2.63 -2.26
CA ASN A 340 39.33 1.32 -2.83
C ASN A 340 37.91 1.03 -3.25
N GLU A 341 37.70 0.97 -4.57
CA GLU A 341 36.50 0.37 -5.12
C GLU A 341 36.39 -1.05 -4.55
N SER A 342 35.24 -1.38 -3.99
CA SER A 342 35.01 -2.69 -3.43
C SER A 342 35.30 -3.74 -4.50
N GLN A 343 36.00 -4.77 -4.11
CA GLN A 343 36.44 -5.88 -4.97
C GLN A 343 35.25 -6.72 -5.49
N TYR A 344 34.06 -6.38 -5.06
CA TYR A 344 32.78 -7.03 -5.39
C TYR A 344 31.92 -6.12 -6.27
N VAL A 345 32.38 -5.90 -7.48
CA VAL A 345 31.57 -5.28 -8.52
C VAL A 345 30.72 -6.39 -9.13
N CYS A 346 29.42 -6.23 -9.16
CA CYS A 346 28.57 -7.07 -10.01
C CYS A 346 29.19 -7.13 -11.42
N ASP A 347 29.17 -8.30 -12.02
CA ASP A 347 29.56 -8.45 -13.43
C ASP A 347 28.86 -7.32 -14.22
N PRO A 348 29.63 -6.44 -14.89
CA PRO A 348 29.07 -5.34 -15.66
C PRO A 348 28.03 -5.80 -16.72
N ALA A 349 28.14 -7.04 -17.18
CA ALA A 349 27.18 -7.66 -18.07
C ALA A 349 25.79 -7.87 -17.39
N LEU A 350 25.76 -7.93 -16.07
CA LEU A 350 24.56 -8.13 -15.27
C LEU A 350 24.00 -6.81 -14.74
N SER A 351 24.85 -5.80 -14.52
CA SER A 351 24.45 -4.50 -13.98
C SER A 351 23.59 -3.64 -14.92
N ASN A 352 23.62 -3.93 -16.21
CA ASN A 352 22.89 -3.18 -17.24
C ASN A 352 21.56 -3.82 -17.68
N THR A 353 21.10 -4.85 -16.98
CA THR A 353 19.88 -5.52 -17.40
C THR A 353 18.68 -4.94 -16.68
N THR A 354 17.94 -4.15 -17.41
CA THR A 354 16.64 -3.59 -16.99
C THR A 354 15.47 -4.58 -17.13
N SER A 355 15.74 -5.84 -17.51
CA SER A 355 14.68 -6.80 -17.71
C SER A 355 14.43 -7.66 -16.47
N VAL A 356 13.25 -7.57 -15.95
CA VAL A 356 12.66 -8.51 -14.99
C VAL A 356 12.84 -9.93 -15.54
N GLY A 357 13.52 -10.81 -14.78
CA GLY A 357 13.67 -12.23 -15.16
C GLY A 357 15.04 -12.66 -15.65
N LYS A 358 16.06 -11.81 -15.65
CA LYS A 358 17.44 -12.28 -15.80
C LYS A 358 18.02 -12.65 -14.46
N LEU A 359 18.64 -13.83 -14.45
CA LEU A 359 19.49 -14.28 -13.35
C LEU A 359 20.60 -13.27 -13.18
N TYR A 360 20.68 -12.70 -12.02
CA TYR A 360 21.86 -11.99 -11.58
C TYR A 360 22.67 -12.99 -10.76
N ASP A 361 23.85 -13.37 -11.23
CA ASP A 361 24.88 -13.87 -10.35
C ASP A 361 25.24 -12.72 -9.40
N VAL A 362 24.42 -12.50 -8.44
CA VAL A 362 24.81 -11.67 -7.32
C VAL A 362 25.76 -12.54 -6.53
N VAL A 363 27.05 -12.27 -6.62
CA VAL A 363 27.98 -12.74 -5.62
C VAL A 363 27.61 -12.02 -4.34
N LEU A 364 26.66 -12.59 -3.65
CA LEU A 364 26.46 -12.35 -2.25
C LEU A 364 27.79 -12.73 -1.60
N LEU A 365 28.24 -12.03 -0.62
CA LEU A 365 29.50 -12.25 0.08
C LEU A 365 29.89 -13.74 0.11
N ASP A 366 30.93 -14.11 -0.61
CA ASP A 366 31.59 -15.40 -0.41
C ASP A 366 32.44 -15.36 0.88
N GLY A 367 32.78 -16.51 1.43
CA GLY A 367 33.59 -16.60 2.64
C GLY A 367 34.92 -15.85 2.53
N ALA A 368 35.52 -15.80 1.37
CA ALA A 368 36.79 -15.09 1.12
C ALA A 368 36.57 -13.55 1.24
N GLY A 369 35.46 -13.04 0.79
CA GLY A 369 35.11 -11.63 0.92
C GLY A 369 34.90 -11.21 2.37
N VAL A 370 34.23 -12.02 3.16
CA VAL A 370 34.06 -11.75 4.60
C VAL A 370 35.39 -11.77 5.34
N GLU A 371 36.25 -12.74 5.08
CA GLU A 371 37.56 -12.80 5.69
C GLU A 371 38.40 -11.57 5.32
N SER A 372 38.31 -11.09 4.10
CA SER A 372 38.97 -9.86 3.66
C SER A 372 38.47 -8.64 4.43
N LEU A 373 37.18 -8.51 4.65
CA LEU A 373 36.56 -7.41 5.41
C LEU A 373 36.93 -7.49 6.91
N ARG A 374 36.93 -8.69 7.48
CA ARG A 374 37.38 -8.91 8.86
C ARG A 374 38.88 -8.57 9.03
N ALA A 375 39.73 -9.00 8.10
CA ALA A 375 41.14 -8.66 8.10
C ALA A 375 41.36 -7.14 7.96
N ALA A 376 40.46 -6.42 7.34
CA ALA A 376 40.44 -4.97 7.26
C ALA A 376 39.86 -4.28 8.53
N GLY A 377 39.54 -5.03 9.57
CA GLY A 377 38.98 -4.49 10.83
C GLY A 377 37.57 -3.96 10.71
N LYS A 378 36.78 -4.48 9.75
CA LYS A 378 35.39 -4.07 9.54
C LYS A 378 34.43 -4.78 10.49
N THR A 379 33.46 -4.03 10.98
CA THR A 379 32.34 -4.56 11.77
C THR A 379 31.29 -5.20 10.86
N VAL A 380 30.33 -5.93 11.43
CA VAL A 380 29.21 -6.47 10.66
C VAL A 380 28.43 -5.38 9.92
N GLN A 381 28.26 -4.22 10.53
CA GLN A 381 27.64 -3.07 9.88
C GLN A 381 28.44 -2.57 8.69
N ASP A 382 29.74 -2.85 8.66
CA ASP A 382 30.64 -2.52 7.56
C ASP A 382 30.78 -3.65 6.54
N LEU A 383 30.16 -4.82 6.76
CA LEU A 383 30.10 -5.92 5.79
C LEU A 383 29.16 -5.60 4.61
N ARG A 384 29.14 -4.37 4.20
CA ARG A 384 28.40 -3.92 3.01
C ARG A 384 29.20 -4.30 1.78
N MET A 385 28.53 -4.88 0.81
CA MET A 385 29.17 -5.32 -0.45
C MET A 385 29.42 -4.18 -1.42
N ASP A 386 28.65 -3.13 -1.35
CA ASP A 386 28.87 -1.87 -2.04
C ASP A 386 28.36 -0.73 -1.15
N ASN A 387 28.72 0.49 -1.49
CA ASN A 387 28.48 1.66 -0.63
C ASN A 387 27.02 1.95 -0.31
N ALA A 388 26.11 1.15 -0.77
CA ALA A 388 24.72 1.48 -0.55
C ALA A 388 23.84 0.29 -0.24
N ASN A 389 24.05 -0.91 -0.81
CA ASN A 389 22.83 -1.61 -1.08
C ASN A 389 22.89 -3.12 -0.94
N ARG A 390 24.03 -3.72 -0.64
CA ARG A 390 24.14 -5.16 -0.44
C ARG A 390 24.99 -5.46 0.76
N PHE A 391 24.41 -6.10 1.75
CA PHE A 391 25.13 -6.47 2.96
C PHE A 391 24.53 -7.74 3.57
N PHE A 392 25.36 -8.48 4.25
CA PHE A 392 24.95 -9.55 5.14
C PHE A 392 24.77 -8.98 6.54
N TYR A 393 23.65 -9.30 7.18
CA TYR A 393 23.38 -8.86 8.53
C TYR A 393 22.89 -10.02 9.40
N ILE A 394 23.18 -9.91 10.69
CA ILE A 394 22.80 -10.88 11.70
C ILE A 394 22.11 -10.12 12.81
N TRP A 395 21.08 -10.70 13.36
CA TRP A 395 20.43 -10.21 14.56
C TRP A 395 20.20 -11.38 15.51
N GLU A 396 20.52 -11.19 16.76
CA GLU A 396 20.23 -12.11 17.84
C GLU A 396 20.15 -11.36 19.19
N ASN A 397 19.48 -11.92 20.17
CA ASN A 397 19.25 -11.27 21.45
C ASN A 397 20.42 -11.45 22.45
N THR A 398 21.42 -12.23 22.12
CA THR A 398 22.60 -12.48 22.98
C THR A 398 23.87 -11.86 22.44
N PHE A 399 23.74 -11.02 21.46
CA PHE A 399 24.87 -10.41 20.79
C PHE A 399 25.65 -9.47 21.72
N ALA A 400 26.92 -9.72 21.95
CA ALA A 400 27.78 -8.87 22.72
C ALA A 400 28.49 -7.87 21.78
N GLU A 401 28.11 -6.59 21.86
CA GLU A 401 28.71 -5.54 21.04
C GLU A 401 30.24 -5.39 21.28
N ALA A 402 30.75 -5.89 22.40
CA ALA A 402 32.12 -5.60 22.84
C ALA A 402 33.21 -6.37 22.12
N ASP A 403 32.94 -7.54 21.56
CA ASP A 403 33.97 -8.37 20.93
C ASP A 403 33.82 -8.47 19.41
N GLN A 404 32.72 -7.95 18.87
CA GLN A 404 32.38 -7.98 17.42
C GLN A 404 32.53 -9.36 16.79
N SER A 405 32.54 -10.40 17.61
CA SER A 405 32.40 -11.76 17.16
C SER A 405 30.92 -12.09 16.98
N TYR A 406 30.63 -12.92 16.01
CA TYR A 406 29.29 -13.39 15.74
C TYR A 406 29.22 -14.87 16.11
N PRO A 407 29.04 -15.21 17.39
CA PRO A 407 28.97 -16.59 17.80
C PRO A 407 27.81 -17.28 17.06
N GLY A 408 28.07 -18.41 16.49
CA GLY A 408 27.07 -19.16 15.75
C GLY A 408 26.97 -18.80 14.26
N VAL A 409 27.76 -17.86 13.75
CA VAL A 409 27.84 -17.61 12.32
C VAL A 409 29.25 -17.90 11.81
N GLU A 410 29.34 -18.85 10.92
CA GLU A 410 30.59 -19.21 10.27
C GLU A 410 30.41 -19.07 8.75
N MET A 411 31.28 -18.26 8.13
CA MET A 411 31.32 -18.07 6.71
C MET A 411 32.46 -18.90 6.13
N HIS A 412 32.12 -19.78 5.22
CA HIS A 412 33.04 -20.76 4.64
C HIS A 412 33.56 -20.27 3.30
N THR A 413 34.83 -20.56 3.05
CA THR A 413 35.52 -20.13 1.82
C THR A 413 35.03 -20.83 0.56
N ASP A 414 34.24 -21.88 0.71
CA ASP A 414 33.61 -22.63 -0.38
C ASP A 414 32.18 -22.12 -0.72
N GLY A 415 31.85 -20.94 -0.22
CA GLY A 415 30.70 -20.19 -0.70
C GLY A 415 29.41 -20.38 0.08
N TYR A 416 29.46 -20.97 1.27
CA TYR A 416 28.25 -21.05 2.13
C TYR A 416 28.47 -20.43 3.51
N THR A 417 27.39 -20.10 4.18
CA THR A 417 27.38 -19.60 5.56
C THR A 417 26.62 -20.57 6.44
N SER A 418 27.22 -21.01 7.54
CA SER A 418 26.53 -21.77 8.57
C SER A 418 26.06 -20.86 9.70
N LEU A 419 24.89 -21.16 10.24
CA LEU A 419 24.28 -20.45 11.35
C LEU A 419 23.98 -21.46 12.49
N ASP A 420 24.58 -21.26 13.64
CA ASP A 420 24.25 -22.00 14.86
C ASP A 420 23.29 -21.17 15.70
N VAL A 421 22.05 -21.59 15.75
CA VAL A 421 20.98 -20.91 16.51
C VAL A 421 20.71 -21.57 17.87
N THR A 422 21.63 -22.39 18.36
CA THR A 422 21.51 -23.00 19.68
C THR A 422 21.76 -21.99 20.80
N ASN A 423 20.92 -22.02 21.85
CA ASN A 423 21.01 -21.18 23.05
C ASN A 423 20.70 -19.68 22.88
N VAL A 424 20.04 -19.29 21.80
CA VAL A 424 19.51 -17.94 21.61
C VAL A 424 17.99 -17.93 21.70
N GLY A 425 17.42 -16.87 22.27
CA GLY A 425 15.97 -16.75 22.38
C GLY A 425 15.33 -16.44 21.00
N TRP A 426 16.01 -15.68 20.19
CA TRP A 426 15.71 -15.41 18.79
C TRP A 426 16.98 -14.96 18.08
N SER A 427 17.12 -15.34 16.85
CA SER A 427 18.21 -14.88 15.98
C SER A 427 17.81 -14.98 14.53
N GLY A 428 18.52 -14.29 13.68
CA GLY A 428 18.36 -14.37 12.24
C GLY A 428 19.56 -13.81 11.51
N ALA A 429 19.71 -14.25 10.29
CA ALA A 429 20.68 -13.72 9.36
C ALA A 429 20.03 -13.49 8.01
N GLY A 430 20.45 -12.47 7.30
CA GLY A 430 19.88 -12.16 6.01
C GLY A 430 20.85 -11.42 5.11
N PHE A 431 20.56 -11.50 3.82
CA PHE A 431 21.21 -10.70 2.81
C PHE A 431 20.28 -9.59 2.39
N CYS A 432 20.75 -8.35 2.44
CA CYS A 432 20.05 -7.23 1.87
C CYS A 432 20.53 -7.05 0.42
N ILE A 433 19.59 -7.17 -0.51
CA ILE A 433 19.83 -6.90 -1.94
C ILE A 433 18.91 -5.73 -2.27
N VAL A 434 19.49 -4.55 -2.33
CA VAL A 434 18.74 -3.34 -2.64
C VAL A 434 18.96 -3.02 -4.11
N ASN A 435 17.90 -2.65 -4.81
CA ASN A 435 17.88 -2.30 -6.24
C ASN A 435 18.20 -3.45 -7.23
N ALA A 436 18.12 -4.71 -6.81
CA ALA A 436 18.24 -5.82 -7.73
C ALA A 436 17.15 -6.86 -7.47
N ALA A 437 16.34 -7.14 -8.46
CA ALA A 437 15.52 -8.34 -8.45
C ALA A 437 16.45 -9.55 -8.66
N ALA A 438 16.61 -10.39 -7.65
CA ALA A 438 17.37 -11.62 -7.76
C ALA A 438 16.44 -12.82 -7.88
N ASP A 439 16.66 -13.65 -8.87
CA ASP A 439 15.96 -14.92 -9.00
C ASP A 439 16.76 -16.01 -8.29
N PHE A 440 16.36 -16.33 -7.07
CA PHE A 440 17.01 -17.34 -6.25
C PHE A 440 16.71 -18.80 -6.63
N ARG A 441 15.87 -19.06 -7.64
CA ARG A 441 15.49 -20.43 -8.05
C ARG A 441 16.68 -21.27 -8.56
N HIS A 442 17.78 -20.62 -8.89
CA HIS A 442 18.99 -21.25 -9.42
C HIS A 442 20.16 -21.28 -8.44
N PHE A 443 19.94 -20.82 -7.20
CA PHE A 443 20.90 -20.99 -6.13
C PHE A 443 20.57 -22.27 -5.36
N THR A 444 21.53 -23.16 -5.27
CA THR A 444 21.44 -24.42 -4.50
C THR A 444 22.05 -24.24 -3.13
#